data_64dc6453680c529cfd749edbb0a6b843
#
_entry.id   64dc6453680c529cfd749edbb0a6b843
#
_cell.length_a   1.000
_cell.length_b   1.000
_cell.length_c   1.000
_cell.angle_alpha   90.00
_cell.angle_beta   90.00
_cell.angle_gamma   90.00
#
_symmetry.space_group_name_H-M   'P 1'
#
loop_
_entity.id
_entity.type
_entity.pdbx_description
1 polymer ?
#
loop_
_entity_poly.entity_id
_entity_poly.type
_entity_poly.pdbx_seq_one_letter_code
_entity_poly.pdbx_strand_id
1 'polypeptide(L)'
;MQKKITLSGELLGVDWVNPHIQLQMKSKNANGVIETWRVEGGPPSWYRRVGVNKSTFSKRIGETITVNGLPAKDGSTYGFLQRVTFANGDTMESASAAEISSNAK
;
A
#
# COMPACT_ATOMS: atom_id res chain seq x y z
N MET A 1 1.95 17.81 -10.73
CA MET A 1 1.94 16.35 -10.94
C MET A 1 2.68 15.66 -9.81
N GLN A 2 2.09 14.65 -9.22
CA GLN A 2 2.73 13.91 -8.14
C GLN A 2 3.63 12.84 -8.71
N LYS A 3 4.81 12.71 -8.12
CA LYS A 3 5.72 11.62 -8.47
C LYS A 3 5.21 10.34 -7.82
N LYS A 4 5.28 9.24 -8.57
CA LYS A 4 5.04 7.93 -8.00
C LYS A 4 6.21 7.52 -7.12
N ILE A 5 5.91 6.73 -6.10
CA ILE A 5 6.93 6.19 -5.22
C ILE A 5 6.96 4.69 -5.31
N THR A 6 8.12 4.13 -5.03
CA THR A 6 8.32 2.69 -4.87
C THR A 6 8.96 2.47 -3.51
N LEU A 7 8.30 1.69 -2.67
CA LEU A 7 8.77 1.34 -1.34
C LEU A 7 9.02 -0.15 -1.30
N SER A 8 10.17 -0.54 -0.79
CA SER A 8 10.48 -1.97 -0.63
C SER A 8 10.91 -2.20 0.80
N GLY A 9 10.33 -3.18 1.45
CA GLY A 9 10.67 -3.49 2.81
C GLY A 9 9.67 -4.42 3.48
N GLU A 10 9.75 -4.47 4.80
CA GLU A 10 9.01 -5.44 5.59
C GLU A 10 7.58 -5.00 5.83
N LEU A 11 6.63 -5.90 5.59
CA LEU A 11 5.22 -5.67 5.95
C LEU A 11 5.08 -5.82 7.45
N LEU A 12 4.60 -4.77 8.12
CA LEU A 12 4.45 -4.74 9.57
C LEU A 12 3.02 -5.08 10.00
N GLY A 13 2.04 -4.65 9.22
CA GLY A 13 0.65 -4.87 9.61
C GLY A 13 -0.31 -4.37 8.56
N VAL A 14 -1.58 -4.64 8.80
CA VAL A 14 -2.67 -4.18 7.95
C VAL A 14 -3.87 -3.83 8.81
N ASP A 15 -4.44 -2.66 8.57
CA ASP A 15 -5.73 -2.27 9.13
C ASP A 15 -6.79 -2.49 8.07
N TRP A 16 -7.63 -3.50 8.28
CA TRP A 16 -8.65 -3.90 7.31
C TRP A 16 -9.98 -3.28 7.71
N VAL A 17 -10.11 -1.97 7.43
CA VAL A 17 -11.22 -1.17 7.96
C VAL A 17 -11.84 -0.30 6.88
N ASN A 18 -13.11 0.08 7.06
CA ASN A 18 -13.74 1.10 6.27
C ASN A 18 -13.34 2.48 6.80
N PRO A 19 -13.26 3.49 5.97
CA PRO A 19 -13.54 3.49 4.53
C PRO A 19 -12.36 3.02 3.67
N HIS A 20 -11.15 2.94 4.21
CA HIS A 20 -9.97 2.57 3.44
C HIS A 20 -9.06 1.68 4.27
N ILE A 21 -8.54 0.63 3.65
CA ILE A 21 -7.53 -0.19 4.31
C ILE A 21 -6.22 0.59 4.41
N GLN A 22 -5.38 0.22 5.36
CA GLN A 22 -4.02 0.79 5.48
C GLN A 22 -3.02 -0.32 5.71
N LEU A 23 -1.92 -0.26 4.98
CA LEU A 23 -0.77 -1.11 5.21
C LEU A 23 0.26 -0.34 6.01
N GLN A 24 0.96 -1.01 6.91
CA GLN A 24 2.14 -0.44 7.60
C GLN A 24 3.35 -1.24 7.16
N MET A 25 4.42 -0.56 6.77
CA MET A 25 5.64 -1.21 6.33
C MET A 25 6.86 -0.40 6.69
N LYS A 26 8.00 -1.06 6.79
CA LYS A 26 9.31 -0.41 6.92
C LYS A 26 9.95 -0.33 5.54
N SER A 27 10.59 0.79 5.25
CA SER A 27 11.32 0.96 4.01
C SER A 27 12.57 1.79 4.28
N LYS A 28 13.66 1.46 3.61
CA LYS A 28 14.91 2.21 3.73
C LYS A 28 14.90 3.33 2.69
N ASN A 29 15.14 4.56 3.14
CA ASN A 29 15.18 5.69 2.22
C ASN A 29 16.53 5.78 1.50
N ALA A 30 16.70 6.80 0.64
CA ALA A 30 17.91 6.97 -0.15
C ALA A 30 19.16 7.19 0.71
N ASN A 31 18.99 7.66 1.94
CA ASN A 31 20.09 7.88 2.88
C ASN A 31 20.37 6.66 3.75
N GLY A 32 19.71 5.55 3.50
CA GLY A 32 19.90 4.32 4.27
C GLY A 32 19.16 4.29 5.60
N VAL A 33 18.29 5.26 5.85
CA VAL A 33 17.53 5.35 7.09
C VAL A 33 16.22 4.58 6.94
N ILE A 34 15.90 3.75 7.92
CA ILE A 34 14.64 2.98 7.91
C ILE A 34 13.52 3.90 8.36
N GLU A 35 12.47 3.93 7.55
CA GLU A 35 11.26 4.71 7.82
C GLU A 35 10.06 3.78 7.91
N THR A 36 9.11 4.11 8.77
CA THR A 36 7.84 3.41 8.84
C THR A 36 6.83 4.17 8.00
N TRP A 37 6.22 3.47 7.06
CA TRP A 37 5.25 4.04 6.14
C TRP A 37 3.86 3.52 6.40
N ARG A 38 2.88 4.38 6.22
CA ARG A 38 1.47 3.99 6.11
C ARG A 38 1.05 4.18 4.68
N VAL A 39 0.40 3.17 4.12
CA VAL A 39 -0.04 3.21 2.72
C VAL A 39 -1.52 2.89 2.70
N GLU A 40 -2.30 3.88 2.28
CA GLU A 40 -3.75 3.78 2.25
C GLU A 40 -4.21 3.18 0.94
N GLY A 41 -5.12 2.20 1.01
CA GLY A 41 -5.75 1.62 -0.16
C GLY A 41 -7.19 2.07 -0.30
N GLY A 42 -7.99 1.25 -0.96
CA GLY A 42 -9.42 1.50 -1.11
C GLY A 42 -10.23 0.82 -0.01
N PRO A 43 -11.56 0.80 -0.17
CA PRO A 43 -12.42 0.11 0.78
C PRO A 43 -12.23 -1.41 0.74
N PRO A 44 -12.43 -2.10 1.86
CA PRO A 44 -12.28 -3.56 1.87
C PRO A 44 -13.13 -4.29 0.82
N SER A 45 -14.28 -3.76 0.48
CA SER A 45 -15.17 -4.40 -0.49
C SER A 45 -14.58 -4.52 -1.89
N TRP A 46 -13.67 -3.61 -2.28
CA TRP A 46 -13.02 -3.70 -3.59
C TRP A 46 -12.16 -4.96 -3.71
N TYR A 47 -11.43 -5.24 -2.64
CA TYR A 47 -10.49 -6.37 -2.64
C TYR A 47 -11.22 -7.69 -2.55
N ARG A 48 -12.35 -7.71 -1.83
CA ARG A 48 -13.17 -8.90 -1.70
C ARG A 48 -13.62 -9.43 -3.06
N ARG A 49 -13.87 -8.54 -4.00
CA ARG A 49 -14.28 -8.93 -5.36
C ARG A 49 -13.22 -9.75 -6.09
N VAL A 50 -11.97 -9.57 -5.74
CA VAL A 50 -10.86 -10.29 -6.39
C VAL A 50 -10.22 -11.30 -5.45
N GLY A 51 -10.92 -11.68 -4.39
CA GLY A 51 -10.46 -12.72 -3.49
C GLY A 51 -9.41 -12.29 -2.49
N VAL A 52 -9.25 -10.99 -2.28
CA VAL A 52 -8.27 -10.44 -1.34
C VAL A 52 -9.00 -10.02 -0.08
N ASN A 53 -8.45 -10.39 1.07
CA ASN A 53 -9.03 -10.06 2.37
C ASN A 53 -7.90 -9.79 3.36
N LYS A 54 -8.27 -9.58 4.63
CA LYS A 54 -7.30 -9.29 5.67
C LYS A 54 -6.21 -10.36 5.76
N SER A 55 -6.58 -11.63 5.63
CA SER A 55 -5.60 -12.71 5.76
C SER A 55 -4.58 -12.73 4.63
N THR A 56 -4.93 -12.18 3.47
CA THR A 56 -3.98 -12.06 2.36
C THR A 56 -2.73 -11.31 2.82
N PHE A 57 -2.92 -10.31 3.68
CA PHE A 57 -1.81 -9.52 4.20
C PHE A 57 -1.31 -10.03 5.55
N SER A 58 -2.22 -10.37 6.47
CA SER A 58 -1.82 -10.68 7.83
C SER A 58 -0.94 -11.92 7.90
N LYS A 59 -1.15 -12.89 7.02
CA LYS A 59 -0.29 -14.08 6.97
C LYS A 59 1.08 -13.80 6.37
N ARG A 60 1.28 -12.62 5.80
CA ARG A 60 2.54 -12.21 5.17
C ARG A 60 3.30 -11.17 5.98
N ILE A 61 2.86 -10.88 7.19
CA ILE A 61 3.59 -9.97 8.07
C ILE A 61 4.99 -10.51 8.30
N GLY A 62 5.99 -9.64 8.17
CA GLY A 62 7.40 -10.00 8.24
C GLY A 62 8.04 -10.28 6.90
N GLU A 63 7.25 -10.48 5.85
CA GLU A 63 7.80 -10.69 4.50
C GLU A 63 8.14 -9.36 3.85
N THR A 64 9.07 -9.41 2.92
CA THR A 64 9.40 -8.23 2.11
C THR A 64 8.35 -8.04 1.03
N ILE A 65 7.82 -6.83 0.95
CA ILE A 65 6.88 -6.46 -0.11
C ILE A 65 7.43 -5.25 -0.85
N THR A 66 6.94 -5.04 -2.06
CA THR A 66 7.21 -3.83 -2.82
C THR A 66 5.88 -3.13 -3.08
N VAL A 67 5.82 -1.86 -2.73
CA VAL A 67 4.62 -1.04 -2.91
C VAL A 67 4.91 0.05 -3.93
N ASN A 68 4.03 0.16 -4.91
CA ASN A 68 4.02 1.29 -5.83
C ASN A 68 2.81 2.15 -5.48
N GLY A 69 3.00 3.45 -5.44
CA GLY A 69 1.93 4.34 -5.07
C GLY A 69 2.26 5.80 -5.25
N LEU A 70 1.44 6.63 -4.64
CA LEU A 70 1.60 8.08 -4.68
C LEU A 70 1.93 8.59 -3.28
N PRO A 71 2.88 9.50 -3.14
CA PRO A 71 3.22 10.06 -1.82
C PRO A 71 2.19 11.09 -1.38
N ALA A 72 2.07 11.28 -0.07
CA ALA A 72 1.31 12.39 0.47
C ALA A 72 1.98 13.71 0.11
N LYS A 73 1.17 14.74 -0.10
CA LYS A 73 1.68 16.04 -0.55
C LYS A 73 2.53 16.76 0.48
N ASP A 74 2.33 16.43 1.76
CA ASP A 74 3.03 17.11 2.85
C ASP A 74 4.43 16.55 3.13
N GLY A 75 4.85 15.55 2.35
CA GLY A 75 6.18 14.96 2.53
C GLY A 75 6.29 13.96 3.66
N SER A 76 5.19 13.63 4.34
CA SER A 76 5.21 12.63 5.40
C SER A 76 5.41 11.23 4.83
N THR A 77 5.67 10.25 5.72
CA THR A 77 5.81 8.84 5.33
C THR A 77 4.42 8.19 5.23
N TYR A 78 3.61 8.76 4.35
CA TYR A 78 2.25 8.35 4.07
C TYR A 78 2.06 8.33 2.56
N GLY A 79 1.36 7.34 2.06
CA GLY A 79 1.13 7.25 0.63
C GLY A 79 -0.19 6.57 0.31
N PHE A 80 -0.48 6.48 -1.00
CA PHE A 80 -1.71 5.90 -1.53
C PHE A 80 -1.34 4.72 -2.42
N LEU A 81 -1.92 3.57 -2.13
CA LEU A 81 -1.56 2.30 -2.74
C LEU A 81 -2.04 2.20 -4.18
N GLN A 82 -1.15 1.80 -5.07
CA GLN A 82 -1.51 1.46 -6.46
C GLN A 82 -1.26 -0.01 -6.74
N ARG A 83 -0.16 -0.56 -6.23
CA ARG A 83 0.20 -1.96 -6.46
C ARG A 83 1.04 -2.49 -5.31
N VAL A 84 0.80 -3.73 -4.95
CA VAL A 84 1.67 -4.50 -4.05
C VAL A 84 2.25 -5.68 -4.82
N THR A 85 3.55 -5.90 -4.68
CA THR A 85 4.19 -7.13 -5.13
C THR A 85 4.66 -7.88 -3.90
N PHE A 86 4.20 -9.10 -3.75
CA PHE A 86 4.54 -9.95 -2.61
C PHE A 86 5.87 -10.67 -2.85
N ALA A 87 6.42 -11.25 -1.79
CA ALA A 87 7.73 -11.91 -1.85
C ALA A 87 7.77 -13.06 -2.87
N ASN A 88 6.65 -13.73 -3.09
CA ASN A 88 6.56 -14.84 -4.06
C ASN A 88 6.34 -14.36 -5.50
N GLY A 89 6.29 -13.06 -5.73
CA GLY A 89 6.08 -12.50 -7.06
C GLY A 89 4.64 -12.19 -7.42
N ASP A 90 3.68 -12.63 -6.62
CA ASP A 90 2.28 -12.29 -6.85
C ASP A 90 2.07 -10.79 -6.68
N THR A 91 1.14 -10.23 -7.45
CA THR A 91 0.83 -8.81 -7.39
C THR A 91 -0.65 -8.60 -7.09
N MET A 92 -0.92 -7.44 -6.49
CA MET A 92 -2.29 -6.98 -6.27
C MET A 92 -2.36 -5.53 -6.74
N GLU A 93 -3.25 -5.28 -7.69
CA GLU A 93 -3.52 -3.92 -8.15
C GLU A 93 -4.54 -3.26 -7.25
N SER A 94 -4.32 -2.00 -6.97
CA SER A 94 -5.25 -1.23 -6.16
C SER A 94 -5.24 0.20 -6.68
N ALA A 95 -6.41 0.73 -7.00
CA ALA A 95 -6.50 2.15 -7.25
C ALA A 95 -6.60 2.86 -5.90
N SER A 96 -5.87 3.95 -5.73
CA SER A 96 -6.03 4.78 -4.56
C SER A 96 -7.38 5.50 -4.62
N ALA A 97 -7.83 6.01 -3.46
CA ALA A 97 -9.05 6.80 -3.41
C ALA A 97 -8.96 8.00 -4.36
N ALA A 98 -7.78 8.60 -4.47
CA ALA A 98 -7.57 9.73 -5.37
C ALA A 98 -7.72 9.33 -6.83
N GLU A 99 -7.18 8.15 -7.21
CA GLU A 99 -7.31 7.65 -8.57
C GLU A 99 -8.75 7.34 -8.92
N ILE A 100 -9.47 6.75 -8.00
CA ILE A 100 -10.87 6.41 -8.23
C ILE A 100 -11.71 7.66 -8.40
N SER A 101 -11.49 8.66 -7.56
CA SER A 101 -12.14 9.95 -7.74
C SER A 101 -11.88 10.52 -9.13
N SER A 102 -10.63 10.40 -9.57
CA SER A 102 -10.22 10.89 -10.87
C SER A 102 -10.88 10.13 -12.01
N ASN A 103 -11.03 8.81 -11.84
CA ASN A 103 -11.55 7.95 -12.90
C ASN A 103 -13.07 7.82 -12.89
N ALA A 104 -13.72 8.26 -11.84
CA ALA A 104 -15.16 8.13 -11.69
C ALA A 104 -15.96 9.16 -12.47
N LYS A 105 -15.30 10.01 -13.19
CA LYS A 105 -15.95 11.06 -13.96
C LYS A 105 -16.68 10.54 -15.17
#